data_7d2a5ae64339f23c28435b08f03a6899
#
_entry.id   7d2a5ae64339f23c28435b08f03a6899
#
_cell.length_a   1.000
_cell.length_b   1.000
_cell.length_c   1.000
_cell.angle_alpha   90.00
_cell.angle_beta   90.00
_cell.angle_gamma   90.00
#
_symmetry.space_group_name_H-M   'P 1'
#
loop_
_entity.id
_entity.type
_entity.pdbx_description
1 polymer ?
#
loop_
_entity_poly.entity_id
_entity_poly.type
_entity_poly.pdbx_seq_one_letter_code
_entity_poly.pdbx_strand_id
1 'polypeptide(L)'
;MENDLTQVLARMMRDVQVELKDEFDQNFARQAFFTEKWARRRSPLRPGRATLVDTGGLRRSIMSKITHDGVTFYSAHPAADLHNDGGEIKVTQRMKGYFWHRYYTCVGGFGRKKNGEKRGDHRTKQLSSEAAFWKFMALMKVGSSIKIPRRQFLGASAEVEKAVTEIIEQNLEEYFNNEFKLNGK
;
A
#
# COMPACT_ATOMS: atom_id res chain seq x y z
N MET A 1 -40.93 12.90 1.40
CA MET A 1 -39.92 13.43 2.34
C MET A 1 -39.03 12.33 2.95
N GLU A 2 -39.55 11.32 3.61
CA GLU A 2 -38.71 10.27 4.26
C GLU A 2 -37.94 9.41 3.24
N ASN A 3 -38.58 9.03 2.13
CA ASN A 3 -37.91 8.32 1.05
C ASN A 3 -36.83 9.14 0.35
N ASP A 4 -36.94 10.44 0.35
CA ASP A 4 -36.05 11.36 -0.35
C ASP A 4 -34.71 11.54 0.41
N LEU A 5 -34.78 11.75 1.72
CA LEU A 5 -33.60 11.81 2.58
C LEU A 5 -32.83 10.48 2.59
N THR A 6 -33.52 9.35 2.59
CA THR A 6 -32.87 8.03 2.54
C THR A 6 -32.09 7.85 1.22
N GLN A 7 -32.62 8.34 0.10
CA GLN A 7 -31.93 8.30 -1.18
C GLN A 7 -30.70 9.23 -1.19
N VAL A 8 -30.80 10.41 -0.60
CA VAL A 8 -29.69 11.36 -0.49
C VAL A 8 -28.57 10.75 0.36
N LEU A 9 -28.88 10.18 1.52
CA LEU A 9 -27.89 9.50 2.36
C LEU A 9 -27.22 8.32 1.63
N ALA A 10 -27.98 7.52 0.90
CA ALA A 10 -27.44 6.42 0.13
C ALA A 10 -26.55 6.90 -1.04
N ARG A 11 -26.83 8.07 -1.61
CA ARG A 11 -25.97 8.72 -2.61
C ARG A 11 -24.69 9.21 -1.96
N MET A 12 -24.76 9.95 -0.87
CA MET A 12 -23.58 10.44 -0.14
C MET A 12 -22.62 9.30 0.23
N MET A 13 -23.15 8.18 0.75
CA MET A 13 -22.31 7.02 1.07
C MET A 13 -21.63 6.43 -0.16
N ARG A 14 -22.29 6.41 -1.32
CA ARG A 14 -21.67 5.96 -2.58
C ARG A 14 -20.59 6.91 -3.06
N ASP A 15 -20.83 8.22 -2.97
CA ASP A 15 -19.86 9.22 -3.38
C ASP A 15 -18.63 9.16 -2.49
N VAL A 16 -18.78 9.07 -1.18
CA VAL A 16 -17.68 8.81 -0.22
C VAL A 16 -16.95 7.51 -0.54
N GLN A 17 -17.68 6.45 -0.88
CA GLN A 17 -17.07 5.17 -1.24
C GLN A 17 -16.20 5.25 -2.49
N VAL A 18 -16.68 5.93 -3.52
CA VAL A 18 -15.96 6.07 -4.81
C VAL A 18 -14.75 6.98 -4.64
N GLU A 19 -14.95 8.16 -4.09
CA GLU A 19 -13.91 9.19 -3.93
C GLU A 19 -12.76 8.70 -3.04
N LEU A 20 -13.07 8.21 -1.83
CA LEU A 20 -12.02 7.73 -0.94
C LEU A 20 -11.33 6.47 -1.46
N LYS A 21 -12.02 5.62 -2.22
CA LYS A 21 -11.37 4.46 -2.85
C LYS A 21 -10.33 4.90 -3.88
N ASP A 22 -10.65 5.92 -4.68
CA ASP A 22 -9.70 6.51 -5.63
C ASP A 22 -8.54 7.18 -4.89
N GLU A 23 -8.81 7.99 -3.86
CA GLU A 23 -7.79 8.63 -3.05
C GLU A 23 -6.81 7.62 -2.42
N PHE A 24 -7.30 6.51 -1.88
CA PHE A 24 -6.45 5.44 -1.35
C PHE A 24 -5.65 4.73 -2.44
N ASP A 25 -6.19 4.58 -3.64
CA ASP A 25 -5.44 4.08 -4.79
C ASP A 25 -4.34 5.07 -5.22
N GLN A 26 -4.64 6.36 -5.23
CA GLN A 26 -3.69 7.44 -5.54
C GLN A 26 -2.51 7.50 -4.56
N ASN A 27 -2.65 7.08 -3.31
CA ASN A 27 -1.56 7.00 -2.34
C ASN A 27 -0.39 6.15 -2.85
N PHE A 28 -0.67 5.08 -3.61
CA PHE A 28 0.37 4.25 -4.23
C PHE A 28 1.10 4.97 -5.37
N ALA A 29 0.41 5.80 -6.14
CA ALA A 29 1.03 6.61 -7.19
C ALA A 29 1.88 7.75 -6.58
N ARG A 30 1.36 8.42 -5.57
CA ARG A 30 2.04 9.49 -4.83
C ARG A 30 3.21 8.99 -3.97
N GLN A 31 3.27 7.69 -3.64
CA GLN A 31 4.20 7.10 -2.67
C GLN A 31 4.10 7.76 -1.29
N ALA A 32 2.88 8.08 -0.90
CA ALA A 32 2.53 8.84 0.31
C ALA A 32 1.15 8.42 0.78
N PHE A 33 0.83 8.70 2.04
CA PHE A 33 -0.55 8.73 2.52
C PHE A 33 -0.98 10.19 2.52
N PHE A 34 -1.76 10.58 1.53
CA PHE A 34 -2.03 11.98 1.20
C PHE A 34 -0.74 12.80 1.08
N THR A 35 -0.40 13.59 2.09
CA THR A 35 0.77 14.46 2.14
C THR A 35 1.98 13.80 2.82
N GLU A 36 1.77 12.77 3.64
CA GLU A 36 2.82 12.08 4.39
C GLU A 36 3.57 11.08 3.51
N LYS A 37 4.80 11.41 3.11
CA LYS A 37 5.62 10.55 2.24
C LYS A 37 6.06 9.28 2.94
N TRP A 38 5.95 8.16 2.24
CA TRP A 38 6.42 6.88 2.75
C TRP A 38 7.95 6.81 2.84
N ALA A 39 8.42 6.15 3.91
CA ALA A 39 9.83 5.84 4.05
C ALA A 39 10.35 5.03 2.85
N ARG A 40 11.45 5.50 2.25
CA ARG A 40 12.06 4.84 1.09
C ARG A 40 12.46 3.41 1.40
N ARG A 41 12.40 2.60 0.39
CA ARG A 41 12.85 1.21 0.42
C ARG A 41 14.37 1.14 0.61
N ARG A 42 14.82 0.40 1.61
CA ARG A 42 16.27 0.19 1.86
C ARG A 42 16.83 -1.07 1.19
N SER A 43 15.96 -1.96 0.72
CA SER A 43 16.37 -3.21 0.08
C SER A 43 16.90 -2.98 -1.33
N PRO A 44 18.02 -3.62 -1.72
CA PRO A 44 18.54 -3.56 -3.09
C PRO A 44 17.71 -4.39 -4.09
N LEU A 45 16.72 -5.11 -3.58
CA LEU A 45 15.85 -5.94 -4.42
C LEU A 45 14.99 -5.05 -5.33
N ARG A 46 15.04 -5.30 -6.64
CA ARG A 46 14.26 -4.58 -7.64
C ARG A 46 14.43 -3.05 -7.54
N PRO A 47 15.64 -2.53 -7.78
CA PRO A 47 15.91 -1.11 -7.70
C PRO A 47 15.03 -0.32 -8.68
N GLY A 48 14.67 0.91 -8.31
CA GLY A 48 13.84 1.80 -9.12
C GLY A 48 12.34 1.51 -9.09
N ARG A 49 11.88 0.43 -8.43
CA ARG A 49 10.45 0.20 -8.27
C ARG A 49 9.86 1.04 -7.13
N ALA A 50 8.63 1.48 -7.36
CA ALA A 50 7.83 2.18 -6.37
C ALA A 50 7.60 1.29 -5.12
N THR A 51 7.54 1.92 -3.95
CA THR A 51 7.31 1.22 -2.68
C THR A 51 5.88 0.68 -2.64
N LEU A 52 5.68 -0.51 -2.10
CA LEU A 52 4.40 -1.24 -2.03
C LEU A 52 3.77 -1.58 -3.40
N VAL A 53 4.41 -1.21 -4.51
CA VAL A 53 3.95 -1.55 -5.87
C VAL A 53 4.90 -2.56 -6.49
N ASP A 54 4.68 -3.84 -6.25
CA ASP A 54 5.42 -4.92 -6.90
C ASP A 54 4.64 -5.53 -8.06
N THR A 55 3.68 -6.38 -7.75
CA THR A 55 2.72 -6.95 -8.72
C THR A 55 1.42 -6.15 -8.77
N GLY A 56 1.28 -5.15 -7.91
CA GLY A 56 0.04 -4.40 -7.69
C GLY A 56 -0.99 -5.15 -6.85
N GLY A 57 -0.65 -6.32 -6.30
CA GLY A 57 -1.57 -7.13 -5.50
C GLY A 57 -2.13 -6.38 -4.29
N LEU A 58 -1.27 -5.70 -3.51
CA LEU A 58 -1.69 -4.90 -2.37
C LEU A 58 -2.60 -3.73 -2.79
N ARG A 59 -2.22 -2.99 -3.83
CA ARG A 59 -3.02 -1.88 -4.36
C ARG A 59 -4.41 -2.34 -4.79
N ARG A 60 -4.50 -3.45 -5.54
CA ARG A 60 -5.78 -4.00 -6.02
C ARG A 60 -6.61 -4.69 -4.93
N SER A 61 -6.05 -4.96 -3.76
CA SER A 61 -6.76 -5.61 -2.65
C SER A 61 -7.58 -4.66 -1.79
N ILE A 62 -7.56 -3.35 -2.08
CA ILE A 62 -8.38 -2.38 -1.38
C ILE A 62 -9.85 -2.58 -1.77
N MET A 63 -10.65 -2.86 -0.78
CA MET A 63 -12.08 -3.05 -0.89
C MET A 63 -12.83 -2.08 0.00
N SER A 64 -14.08 -1.84 -0.32
CA SER A 64 -14.96 -0.99 0.47
C SER A 64 -16.34 -1.63 0.59
N LYS A 65 -17.01 -1.35 1.69
CA LYS A 65 -18.37 -1.81 1.97
C LYS A 65 -19.16 -0.68 2.63
N ILE A 66 -20.34 -0.41 2.08
CA ILE A 66 -21.33 0.46 2.73
C ILE A 66 -22.02 -0.35 3.84
N THR A 67 -22.09 0.23 5.02
CA THR A 67 -22.76 -0.31 6.21
C THR A 67 -23.87 0.65 6.65
N HIS A 68 -24.63 0.28 7.66
CA HIS A 68 -25.64 1.17 8.24
C HIS A 68 -25.02 2.49 8.76
N ASP A 69 -23.79 2.42 9.31
CA ASP A 69 -23.15 3.55 10.00
C ASP A 69 -22.16 4.33 9.10
N GLY A 70 -21.99 3.93 7.83
CA GLY A 70 -21.06 4.60 6.92
C GLY A 70 -20.37 3.69 5.93
N VAL A 71 -19.14 4.05 5.54
CA VAL A 71 -18.34 3.30 4.57
C VAL A 71 -17.09 2.75 5.25
N THR A 72 -16.91 1.44 5.17
CA THR A 72 -15.72 0.76 5.69
C THR A 72 -14.78 0.41 4.54
N PHE A 73 -13.51 0.75 4.68
CA PHE A 73 -12.44 0.38 3.75
C PHE A 73 -11.52 -0.65 4.40
N TYR A 74 -11.12 -1.66 3.66
CA TYR A 74 -10.25 -2.73 4.15
C TYR A 74 -9.44 -3.36 3.01
N SER A 75 -8.44 -4.14 3.37
CA SER A 75 -7.64 -4.90 2.41
C SER A 75 -7.63 -6.38 2.80
N ALA A 76 -7.86 -7.27 1.83
CA ALA A 76 -7.75 -8.71 2.03
C ALA A 76 -6.30 -9.24 1.86
N HIS A 77 -5.33 -8.38 1.59
CA HIS A 77 -3.95 -8.80 1.37
C HIS A 77 -3.26 -9.15 2.70
N PRO A 78 -2.60 -10.34 2.82
CA PRO A 78 -2.02 -10.80 4.10
C PRO A 78 -0.96 -9.87 4.71
N ALA A 79 -0.34 -9.03 3.90
CA ALA A 79 0.67 -8.07 4.35
C ALA A 79 0.11 -6.65 4.56
N ALA A 80 -1.21 -6.45 4.43
CA ALA A 80 -1.82 -5.12 4.48
C ALA A 80 -1.55 -4.42 5.81
N ASP A 81 -1.95 -5.04 6.93
CA ASP A 81 -1.83 -4.47 8.26
C ASP A 81 -0.36 -4.18 8.60
N LEU A 82 0.54 -5.12 8.29
CA LEU A 82 1.97 -4.96 8.55
C LEU A 82 2.58 -3.77 7.77
N HIS A 83 2.11 -3.51 6.57
CA HIS A 83 2.58 -2.35 5.80
C HIS A 83 1.88 -1.06 6.20
N ASN A 84 0.58 -1.13 6.46
CA ASN A 84 -0.23 0.02 6.85
C ASN A 84 0.25 0.61 8.18
N ASP A 85 0.39 -0.23 9.18
CA ASP A 85 0.65 0.18 10.57
C ASP A 85 2.13 0.08 10.94
N GLY A 86 2.91 -0.60 10.10
CA GLY A 86 4.27 -1.00 10.44
C GLY A 86 4.30 -2.16 11.43
N GLY A 87 5.48 -2.60 11.79
CA GLY A 87 5.60 -3.68 12.77
C GLY A 87 6.93 -4.41 12.70
N GLU A 88 6.95 -5.61 13.25
CA GLU A 88 8.12 -6.46 13.30
C GLU A 88 7.80 -7.88 12.83
N ILE A 89 8.70 -8.45 12.05
CA ILE A 89 8.66 -9.87 11.66
C ILE A 89 9.76 -10.59 12.43
N LYS A 90 9.41 -11.62 13.20
CA LYS A 90 10.39 -12.48 13.87
C LYS A 90 11.01 -13.44 12.86
N VAL A 91 12.35 -13.47 12.81
CA VAL A 91 13.08 -14.39 11.93
C VAL A 91 12.87 -15.83 12.37
N THR A 92 12.38 -16.67 11.47
CA THR A 92 12.18 -18.08 11.70
C THR A 92 13.24 -18.93 10.99
N GLN A 93 13.40 -20.19 11.39
CA GLN A 93 14.31 -21.13 10.72
C GLN A 93 13.93 -21.31 9.23
N ARG A 94 12.63 -21.35 8.92
CA ARG A 94 12.12 -21.46 7.55
C ARG A 94 12.53 -20.23 6.70
N MET A 95 12.44 -19.04 7.28
CA MET A 95 12.88 -17.81 6.60
C MET A 95 14.39 -17.84 6.31
N LYS A 96 15.21 -18.31 7.24
CA LYS A 96 16.67 -18.46 7.01
C LYS A 96 16.95 -19.41 5.85
N GLY A 97 16.27 -20.55 5.77
CA GLY A 97 16.37 -21.47 4.63
C GLY A 97 16.05 -20.79 3.31
N TYR A 98 14.96 -20.02 3.27
CA TYR A 98 14.61 -19.22 2.09
C TYR A 98 15.68 -18.17 1.75
N PHE A 99 16.23 -17.45 2.73
CA PHE A 99 17.26 -16.45 2.51
C PHE A 99 18.54 -17.06 1.95
N TRP A 100 18.97 -18.23 2.46
CA TRP A 100 20.10 -18.97 1.89
C TRP A 100 19.84 -19.43 0.47
N HIS A 101 18.65 -19.96 0.18
CA HIS A 101 18.26 -20.33 -1.18
C HIS A 101 18.39 -19.12 -2.14
N ARG A 102 17.85 -17.97 -1.75
CA ARG A 102 17.95 -16.72 -2.55
C ARG A 102 19.40 -16.27 -2.75
N TYR A 103 20.21 -16.35 -1.70
CA TYR A 103 21.64 -16.04 -1.79
C TYR A 103 22.35 -16.90 -2.86
N TYR A 104 22.20 -18.21 -2.78
CA TYR A 104 22.84 -19.14 -3.74
C TYR A 104 22.31 -18.96 -5.16
N THR A 105 21.03 -18.66 -5.33
CA THR A 105 20.45 -18.32 -6.63
C THR A 105 21.12 -17.08 -7.23
N CYS A 106 21.35 -16.02 -6.46
CA CYS A 106 22.08 -14.84 -6.93
C CYS A 106 23.53 -15.16 -7.29
N VAL A 107 24.24 -15.90 -6.44
CA VAL A 107 25.65 -16.28 -6.66
C VAL A 107 25.80 -17.15 -7.91
N GLY A 108 24.90 -18.10 -8.14
CA GLY A 108 24.86 -18.93 -9.33
C GLY A 108 24.60 -18.16 -10.63
N GLY A 109 23.93 -16.99 -10.52
CA GLY A 109 23.64 -16.11 -11.65
C GLY A 109 24.77 -15.11 -12.03
N PHE A 110 25.89 -15.12 -11.29
CA PHE A 110 27.01 -14.21 -11.61
C PHE A 110 27.60 -14.51 -12.98
N GLY A 111 27.74 -13.47 -13.80
CA GLY A 111 28.57 -13.56 -15.03
C GLY A 111 30.03 -13.82 -14.67
N ARG A 112 30.68 -14.78 -15.34
CA ARG A 112 32.10 -15.11 -15.13
C ARG A 112 32.90 -14.86 -16.38
N LYS A 113 34.15 -14.43 -16.21
CA LYS A 113 35.16 -14.38 -17.25
C LYS A 113 35.69 -15.80 -17.54
N LYS A 114 36.45 -15.97 -18.64
CA LYS A 114 37.09 -17.26 -18.98
C LYS A 114 38.04 -17.78 -17.88
N ASN A 115 38.65 -16.87 -17.11
CA ASN A 115 39.50 -17.18 -15.96
C ASN A 115 38.75 -17.46 -14.65
N GLY A 116 37.41 -17.54 -14.66
CA GLY A 116 36.57 -17.82 -13.48
C GLY A 116 36.22 -16.60 -12.64
N GLU A 117 36.85 -15.44 -12.85
CA GLU A 117 36.52 -14.21 -12.10
C GLU A 117 35.13 -13.67 -12.44
N LYS A 118 34.53 -12.94 -11.49
CA LYS A 118 33.27 -12.24 -11.73
C LYS A 118 33.41 -11.19 -12.82
N ARG A 119 32.44 -11.08 -13.70
CA ARG A 119 32.32 -9.95 -14.61
C ARG A 119 31.92 -8.68 -13.85
N GLY A 120 32.39 -7.54 -14.31
CA GLY A 120 32.03 -6.22 -13.77
C GLY A 120 30.83 -5.58 -14.45
N ASP A 121 30.00 -6.36 -15.18
CA ASP A 121 28.82 -5.86 -15.85
C ASP A 121 27.71 -5.47 -14.85
N HIS A 122 26.76 -4.66 -15.32
CA HIS A 122 25.66 -4.13 -14.52
C HIS A 122 24.83 -5.25 -13.85
N ARG A 123 24.56 -6.33 -14.58
CA ARG A 123 23.79 -7.48 -14.07
C ARG A 123 24.52 -8.17 -12.91
N THR A 124 25.81 -8.43 -13.06
CA THR A 124 26.61 -9.08 -12.01
C THR A 124 26.76 -8.18 -10.77
N LYS A 125 26.91 -6.85 -10.95
CA LYS A 125 26.91 -5.88 -9.84
C LYS A 125 25.57 -5.90 -9.08
N GLN A 126 24.46 -5.88 -9.82
CA GLN A 126 23.12 -5.96 -9.24
C GLN A 126 22.92 -7.26 -8.43
N LEU A 127 23.23 -8.41 -9.03
CA LEU A 127 23.16 -9.71 -8.34
C LEU A 127 24.07 -9.80 -7.12
N SER A 128 25.26 -9.16 -7.17
CA SER A 128 26.17 -9.09 -6.03
C SER A 128 25.59 -8.31 -4.87
N SER A 129 24.91 -7.19 -5.15
CA SER A 129 24.21 -6.39 -4.15
C SER A 129 23.03 -7.17 -3.52
N GLU A 130 22.25 -7.87 -4.34
CA GLU A 130 21.18 -8.74 -3.87
C GLU A 130 21.70 -9.92 -3.05
N ALA A 131 22.80 -10.55 -3.48
CA ALA A 131 23.44 -11.64 -2.74
C ALA A 131 23.92 -11.17 -1.34
N ALA A 132 24.56 -10.00 -1.27
CA ALA A 132 24.98 -9.42 0.01
C ALA A 132 23.80 -9.19 0.96
N PHE A 133 22.70 -8.66 0.45
CA PHE A 133 21.46 -8.50 1.20
C PHE A 133 20.92 -9.85 1.73
N TRP A 134 20.79 -10.84 0.85
CA TRP A 134 20.27 -12.15 1.24
C TRP A 134 21.17 -12.87 2.24
N LYS A 135 22.50 -12.74 2.09
CA LYS A 135 23.47 -13.28 3.05
C LYS A 135 23.30 -12.62 4.42
N PHE A 136 23.16 -11.28 4.46
CA PHE A 136 22.89 -10.58 5.71
C PHE A 136 21.63 -11.09 6.39
N MET A 137 20.53 -11.23 5.65
CA MET A 137 19.26 -11.75 6.17
C MET A 137 19.40 -13.20 6.68
N ALA A 138 20.14 -14.05 5.96
CA ALA A 138 20.36 -15.45 6.33
C ALA A 138 21.22 -15.61 7.60
N LEU A 139 22.11 -14.66 7.88
CA LEU A 139 22.95 -14.66 9.09
C LEU A 139 22.24 -14.14 10.34
N MET A 140 21.05 -13.54 10.20
CA MET A 140 20.27 -13.09 11.37
C MET A 140 19.96 -14.27 12.30
N LYS A 141 19.98 -14.03 13.60
CA LYS A 141 19.58 -15.05 14.60
C LYS A 141 18.08 -15.35 14.51
N VAL A 142 17.70 -16.61 14.69
CA VAL A 142 16.29 -16.96 14.87
C VAL A 142 15.72 -16.24 16.07
N GLY A 143 14.53 -15.69 15.95
CA GLY A 143 13.88 -14.86 16.97
C GLY A 143 14.23 -13.37 16.92
N SER A 144 15.27 -12.95 16.17
CA SER A 144 15.54 -11.53 15.97
C SER A 144 14.43 -10.88 15.14
N SER A 145 14.27 -9.56 15.26
CA SER A 145 13.21 -8.80 14.61
C SER A 145 13.70 -8.09 13.35
N ILE A 146 12.89 -8.18 12.30
CA ILE A 146 12.99 -7.35 11.10
C ILE A 146 11.94 -6.25 11.23
N LYS A 147 12.36 -5.00 11.39
CA LYS A 147 11.45 -3.85 11.48
C LYS A 147 10.92 -3.47 10.10
N ILE A 148 9.61 -3.41 9.99
CA ILE A 148 8.89 -2.92 8.81
C ILE A 148 8.37 -1.53 9.13
N PRO A 149 8.81 -0.49 8.42
CA PRO A 149 8.33 0.86 8.67
C PRO A 149 6.86 0.99 8.27
N ARG A 150 6.11 1.79 9.03
CA ARG A 150 4.74 2.17 8.68
C ARG A 150 4.73 2.86 7.32
N ARG A 151 3.80 2.44 6.50
CA ARG A 151 3.47 3.03 5.20
C ARG A 151 1.97 2.98 5.03
N GLN A 152 1.31 3.84 5.75
CA GLN A 152 -0.14 3.91 5.73
C GLN A 152 -0.63 4.16 4.31
N PHE A 153 -1.62 3.41 3.88
CA PHE A 153 -2.30 3.56 2.60
C PHE A 153 -3.82 3.52 2.72
N LEU A 154 -4.31 3.10 3.90
CA LEU A 154 -5.72 3.07 4.31
C LEU A 154 -5.87 3.61 5.72
N GLY A 155 -7.04 4.15 6.04
CA GLY A 155 -7.42 4.53 7.39
C GLY A 155 -7.79 5.99 7.52
N ALA A 156 -8.05 6.42 8.75
CA ALA A 156 -8.42 7.78 9.08
C ALA A 156 -7.22 8.75 9.05
N SER A 157 -7.48 9.98 8.66
CA SER A 157 -6.61 11.14 8.78
C SER A 157 -7.44 12.42 8.66
N ALA A 158 -6.84 13.56 8.97
CA ALA A 158 -7.49 14.86 8.80
C ALA A 158 -7.89 15.12 7.33
N GLU A 159 -7.10 14.65 6.38
CA GLU A 159 -7.41 14.76 4.95
C GLU A 159 -8.62 13.90 4.56
N VAL A 160 -8.75 12.69 5.13
CA VAL A 160 -9.93 11.84 4.92
C VAL A 160 -11.18 12.51 5.51
N GLU A 161 -11.10 13.04 6.73
CA GLU A 161 -12.21 13.73 7.37
C GLU A 161 -12.64 14.95 6.55
N LYS A 162 -11.67 15.72 6.06
CA LYS A 162 -11.94 16.87 5.19
C LYS A 162 -12.64 16.46 3.89
N ALA A 163 -12.11 15.44 3.19
CA ALA A 163 -12.71 14.94 1.96
C ALA A 163 -14.15 14.44 2.18
N VAL A 164 -14.40 13.71 3.26
CA VAL A 164 -15.77 13.27 3.62
C VAL A 164 -16.69 14.45 3.88
N THR A 165 -16.22 15.46 4.61
CA THR A 165 -17.00 16.66 4.90
C THR A 165 -17.37 17.41 3.61
N GLU A 166 -16.40 17.62 2.71
CA GLU A 166 -16.63 18.27 1.42
C GLU A 166 -17.65 17.53 0.56
N ILE A 167 -17.58 16.19 0.51
CA ILE A 167 -18.56 15.36 -0.23
C ILE A 167 -19.96 15.50 0.37
N ILE A 168 -20.07 15.49 1.71
CA ILE A 168 -21.35 15.63 2.40
C ILE A 168 -21.96 17.01 2.14
N GLU A 169 -21.15 18.07 2.28
CA GLU A 169 -21.58 19.45 2.04
C GLU A 169 -22.09 19.64 0.61
N GLN A 170 -21.36 19.16 -0.40
CA GLN A 170 -21.77 19.23 -1.80
C GLN A 170 -23.11 18.51 -2.06
N ASN A 171 -23.27 17.30 -1.54
CA ASN A 171 -24.53 16.56 -1.69
C ASN A 171 -25.70 17.26 -1.02
N LEU A 172 -25.50 17.87 0.16
CA LEU A 172 -26.52 18.66 0.86
C LEU A 172 -26.90 19.92 0.09
N GLU A 173 -25.92 20.65 -0.41
CA GLU A 173 -26.16 21.85 -1.25
C GLU A 173 -26.98 21.49 -2.49
N GLU A 174 -26.62 20.43 -3.19
CA GLU A 174 -27.39 19.95 -4.35
C GLU A 174 -28.84 19.60 -3.98
N TYR A 175 -29.03 18.90 -2.85
CA TYR A 175 -30.34 18.52 -2.37
C TYR A 175 -31.20 19.76 -2.06
N PHE A 176 -30.70 20.69 -1.28
CA PHE A 176 -31.44 21.89 -0.93
C PHE A 176 -31.73 22.79 -2.15
N ASN A 177 -30.76 22.93 -3.06
CA ASN A 177 -30.97 23.69 -4.28
C ASN A 177 -32.06 23.10 -5.19
N ASN A 178 -32.19 21.78 -5.21
CA ASN A 178 -33.22 21.10 -5.98
C ASN A 178 -34.58 21.24 -5.30
N GLU A 179 -34.68 21.10 -3.98
CA GLU A 179 -35.89 21.30 -3.20
C GLU A 179 -36.42 22.74 -3.33
N PHE A 180 -35.55 23.74 -3.25
CA PHE A 180 -35.94 25.15 -3.42
C PHE A 180 -36.46 25.45 -4.82
N LYS A 181 -35.90 24.84 -5.84
CA LYS A 181 -36.39 24.97 -7.24
C LYS A 181 -37.75 24.31 -7.48
N LEU A 182 -38.04 23.23 -6.78
CA LEU A 182 -39.31 22.51 -6.87
C LEU A 182 -40.44 23.22 -6.10
N ASN A 183 -40.12 23.84 -4.96
CA ASN A 183 -41.09 24.53 -4.11
C ASN A 183 -41.30 26.00 -4.46
N GLY A 184 -40.49 26.57 -5.37
CA GLY A 184 -40.58 27.97 -5.84
C GLY A 184 -41.40 28.17 -7.12
N LYS A 185 -42.15 27.15 -7.57
CA LYS A 185 -43.15 27.22 -8.63
C LYS A 185 -44.54 27.04 -8.05
#